data_674a87c634f71cb4497e563a7cdad407
#
_entry.id   674a87c634f71cb4497e563a7cdad407
#
_cell.length_a   1.000
_cell.length_b   1.000
_cell.length_c   1.000
_cell.angle_alpha   90.00
_cell.angle_beta   90.00
_cell.angle_gamma   90.00
#
_symmetry.space_group_name_H-M   'P 1'
#
loop_
_entity.id
_entity.type
_entity.pdbx_description
1 polymer ?
#
loop_
_entity_poly.entity_id
_entity_poly.type
_entity_poly.pdbx_seq_one_letter_code
_entity_poly.pdbx_strand_id
1 'polypeptide(L)'
;TADFSRRYNEEKRRRNSADFSDQEHEAIRLLIGEDGAPTELARIVSARYREIMVDEYQDTNEVQNRIFDAISCKGENLFTVGDVKQSIYRFRLADPRIFLQHYNTWPPLEDAEEHDSAKLLLSRNFRSRKEVLDATNFIFCNILSEEMGELDYGADEMLRLGANYVESSACGAEFHLLDLPTQTGEQRVRASEAEAAFVADYISNMLTSEFPIQDDKTKELRPVCEEDIVILMRSPSTRLLDYRRALEARGLHCAADAGEDFFAAMEIAVLFALLQVIDNPRQDVPLIAVLRSPLFGFTPDELAAIRARQRTGDFYDALLLSEDDHSREFLDTLDALRNSAAHLSVRELLSEIYRRCNVLGIFLSLIHISEPTRPH
;
A
#
# COMPACT_ATOMS: atom_id res chain seq x y z
N THR A 1 -21.51 15.68 12.99
CA THR A 1 -20.57 14.52 13.16
C THR A 1 -21.33 13.26 13.60
N ALA A 2 -22.09 13.26 14.70
CA ALA A 2 -22.77 12.07 15.23
C ALA A 2 -23.74 11.39 14.21
N ASP A 3 -24.53 12.17 13.44
CA ASP A 3 -25.43 11.62 12.41
C ASP A 3 -24.65 10.98 11.25
N PHE A 4 -23.52 11.56 10.85
CA PHE A 4 -22.63 10.95 9.85
C PHE A 4 -22.08 9.60 10.35
N SER A 5 -21.53 9.56 11.56
CA SER A 5 -20.97 8.32 12.12
C SER A 5 -22.03 7.22 12.23
N ARG A 6 -23.24 7.57 12.65
CA ARG A 6 -24.35 6.62 12.72
C ARG A 6 -24.68 6.03 11.34
N ARG A 7 -24.90 6.90 10.32
CA ARG A 7 -25.22 6.47 8.95
C ARG A 7 -24.09 5.68 8.31
N TYR A 8 -22.85 6.08 8.56
CA TYR A 8 -21.66 5.38 8.07
C TYR A 8 -21.59 3.95 8.63
N ASN A 9 -21.82 3.80 9.94
CA ASN A 9 -21.82 2.49 10.58
C ASN A 9 -23.02 1.62 10.13
N GLU A 10 -24.19 2.21 9.92
CA GLU A 10 -25.35 1.52 9.37
C GLU A 10 -25.04 1.00 7.95
N GLU A 11 -24.38 1.82 7.11
CA GLU A 11 -24.02 1.44 5.75
C GLU A 11 -22.94 0.35 5.73
N LYS A 12 -21.92 0.41 6.61
CA LYS A 12 -20.93 -0.66 6.75
C LYS A 12 -21.58 -1.99 7.14
N ARG A 13 -22.52 -1.97 8.09
CA ARG A 13 -23.27 -3.18 8.48
C ARG A 13 -24.10 -3.72 7.34
N ARG A 14 -24.76 -2.84 6.56
CA ARG A 14 -25.56 -3.23 5.40
C ARG A 14 -24.70 -3.92 4.34
N ARG A 15 -23.45 -3.46 4.17
CA ARG A 15 -22.47 -4.01 3.21
C ARG A 15 -21.68 -5.21 3.75
N ASN A 16 -21.90 -5.61 5.00
CA ASN A 16 -21.08 -6.61 5.68
C ASN A 16 -19.58 -6.29 5.59
N SER A 17 -19.21 -5.03 5.82
CA SER A 17 -17.83 -4.55 5.71
C SER A 17 -17.38 -3.86 6.99
N ALA A 18 -16.09 -3.99 7.28
CA ALA A 18 -15.39 -3.27 8.35
C ALA A 18 -14.17 -2.57 7.75
N ASP A 19 -13.88 -1.35 8.20
CA ASP A 19 -12.63 -0.67 7.88
C ASP A 19 -11.54 -0.99 8.90
N PHE A 20 -10.30 -0.54 8.64
CA PHE A 20 -9.18 -0.79 9.55
C PHE A 20 -9.41 -0.20 10.94
N SER A 21 -10.06 0.97 11.02
CA SER A 21 -10.39 1.60 12.31
C SER A 21 -11.40 0.77 13.10
N ASP A 22 -12.35 0.10 12.44
CA ASP A 22 -13.26 -0.83 13.15
C ASP A 22 -12.49 -1.99 13.76
N GLN A 23 -11.51 -2.57 13.03
CA GLN A 23 -10.70 -3.68 13.54
C GLN A 23 -9.91 -3.28 14.78
N GLU A 24 -9.28 -2.11 14.77
CA GLU A 24 -8.54 -1.57 15.90
C GLU A 24 -9.46 -1.31 17.10
N HIS A 25 -10.61 -0.69 16.89
CA HIS A 25 -11.58 -0.40 17.97
C HIS A 25 -12.21 -1.66 18.54
N GLU A 26 -12.52 -2.65 17.70
CA GLU A 26 -13.02 -3.94 18.21
C GLU A 26 -11.94 -4.70 18.99
N ALA A 27 -10.67 -4.63 18.56
CA ALA A 27 -9.56 -5.18 19.33
C ALA A 27 -9.47 -4.53 20.73
N ILE A 28 -9.57 -3.19 20.82
CA ILE A 28 -9.60 -2.48 22.12
C ILE A 28 -10.76 -2.95 22.98
N ARG A 29 -11.98 -3.07 22.44
CA ARG A 29 -13.15 -3.53 23.20
C ARG A 29 -12.99 -4.94 23.77
N LEU A 30 -12.28 -5.80 23.04
CA LEU A 30 -12.01 -7.17 23.47
C LEU A 30 -10.88 -7.25 24.49
N LEU A 31 -9.85 -6.42 24.35
CA LEU A 31 -8.61 -6.52 25.10
C LEU A 31 -8.55 -5.62 26.33
N ILE A 32 -9.32 -4.52 26.35
CA ILE A 32 -9.28 -3.52 27.42
C ILE A 32 -10.65 -3.38 28.05
N GLY A 33 -10.73 -3.55 29.37
CA GLY A 33 -11.97 -3.39 30.14
C GLY A 33 -12.41 -1.93 30.31
N GLU A 34 -13.62 -1.72 30.83
CA GLU A 34 -14.16 -0.37 31.11
C GLU A 34 -13.31 0.39 32.16
N ASP A 35 -12.58 -0.33 32.99
CA ASP A 35 -11.62 0.20 33.98
C ASP A 35 -10.25 0.58 33.36
N GLY A 36 -10.09 0.35 32.05
CA GLY A 36 -8.84 0.56 31.33
C GLY A 36 -7.78 -0.51 31.52
N ALA A 37 -8.08 -1.58 32.28
CA ALA A 37 -7.15 -2.69 32.49
C ALA A 37 -7.30 -3.80 31.42
N PRO A 38 -6.25 -4.58 31.17
CA PRO A 38 -6.31 -5.74 30.27
C PRO A 38 -7.36 -6.76 30.72
N THR A 39 -8.20 -7.20 29.80
CA THR A 39 -9.24 -8.21 30.03
C THR A 39 -8.61 -9.61 30.25
N GLU A 40 -9.43 -10.58 30.66
CA GLU A 40 -9.01 -11.98 30.71
C GLU A 40 -8.60 -12.50 29.33
N LEU A 41 -9.28 -12.06 28.26
CA LEU A 41 -8.90 -12.40 26.89
C LEU A 41 -7.51 -11.85 26.55
N ALA A 42 -7.22 -10.59 26.93
CA ALA A 42 -5.89 -10.01 26.73
C ALA A 42 -4.80 -10.83 27.41
N ARG A 43 -5.05 -11.33 28.65
CA ARG A 43 -4.10 -12.19 29.37
C ARG A 43 -3.91 -13.54 28.67
N ILE A 44 -4.97 -14.13 28.13
CA ILE A 44 -4.89 -15.39 27.37
C ILE A 44 -4.08 -15.17 26.08
N VAL A 45 -4.28 -14.04 25.39
CA VAL A 45 -3.53 -13.69 24.19
C VAL A 45 -2.06 -13.43 24.53
N SER A 46 -1.81 -12.62 25.55
CA SER A 46 -0.45 -12.33 26.05
C SER A 46 0.35 -13.58 26.37
N ALA A 47 -0.26 -14.57 27.02
CA ALA A 47 0.38 -15.83 27.36
C ALA A 47 0.83 -16.68 26.16
N ARG A 48 0.39 -16.34 24.94
CA ARG A 48 0.82 -17.01 23.71
C ARG A 48 2.15 -16.49 23.18
N TYR A 49 2.53 -15.27 23.56
CA TYR A 49 3.70 -14.58 23.05
C TYR A 49 4.78 -14.56 24.13
N ARG A 50 5.95 -15.10 23.79
CA ARG A 50 7.14 -14.99 24.63
C ARG A 50 7.77 -13.62 24.50
N GLU A 51 7.77 -13.09 23.28
CA GLU A 51 8.30 -11.79 22.91
C GLU A 51 7.38 -11.16 21.87
N ILE A 52 7.17 -9.86 21.97
CA ILE A 52 6.42 -9.03 21.02
C ILE A 52 7.41 -8.03 20.45
N MET A 53 7.64 -8.09 19.15
CA MET A 53 8.55 -7.20 18.44
C MET A 53 7.76 -6.31 17.48
N VAL A 54 7.89 -5.00 17.62
CA VAL A 54 7.22 -4.02 16.77
C VAL A 54 8.26 -3.19 16.04
N ASP A 55 8.26 -3.29 14.73
CA ASP A 55 9.11 -2.49 13.84
C ASP A 55 8.38 -1.22 13.40
N GLU A 56 9.14 -0.22 12.93
CA GLU A 56 8.62 1.09 12.50
C GLU A 56 7.69 1.74 13.55
N TYR A 57 8.09 1.67 14.83
CA TYR A 57 7.22 2.06 15.94
C TYR A 57 6.86 3.55 15.93
N GLN A 58 7.62 4.41 15.25
CA GLN A 58 7.29 5.83 15.04
C GLN A 58 6.01 6.04 14.23
N ASP A 59 5.55 5.00 13.51
CA ASP A 59 4.32 5.05 12.70
C ASP A 59 3.10 4.46 13.45
N THR A 60 3.27 4.14 14.74
CA THR A 60 2.20 3.63 15.60
C THR A 60 1.27 4.77 16.04
N ASN A 61 -0.04 4.51 16.08
CA ASN A 61 -1.03 5.39 16.66
C ASN A 61 -1.35 5.00 18.13
N GLU A 62 -2.07 5.87 18.84
CA GLU A 62 -2.43 5.64 20.25
C GLU A 62 -3.26 4.35 20.44
N VAL A 63 -4.15 4.04 19.48
CA VAL A 63 -5.01 2.85 19.54
C VAL A 63 -4.16 1.57 19.45
N GLN A 64 -3.24 1.54 18.50
CA GLN A 64 -2.31 0.44 18.30
C GLN A 64 -1.38 0.27 19.52
N ASN A 65 -0.85 1.38 20.04
CA ASN A 65 -0.03 1.35 21.24
C ASN A 65 -0.76 0.72 22.41
N ARG A 66 -2.00 1.10 22.68
CA ARG A 66 -2.84 0.51 23.73
C ARG A 66 -3.11 -0.98 23.51
N ILE A 67 -3.20 -1.43 22.25
CA ILE A 67 -3.32 -2.87 21.95
C ILE A 67 -2.03 -3.60 22.34
N PHE A 68 -0.86 -3.06 21.96
CA PHE A 68 0.42 -3.64 22.34
C PHE A 68 0.60 -3.71 23.85
N ASP A 69 0.28 -2.64 24.57
CA ASP A 69 0.34 -2.61 26.03
C ASP A 69 -0.59 -3.67 26.66
N ALA A 70 -1.80 -3.86 26.11
CA ALA A 70 -2.76 -4.81 26.64
C ALA A 70 -2.34 -6.28 26.45
N ILE A 71 -1.60 -6.61 25.39
CA ILE A 71 -1.15 -7.97 25.10
C ILE A 71 0.29 -8.25 25.52
N SER A 72 1.03 -7.24 25.99
CA SER A 72 2.35 -7.42 26.59
C SER A 72 2.22 -7.79 28.07
N CYS A 73 3.24 -8.43 28.62
CA CYS A 73 3.33 -8.74 30.06
C CYS A 73 3.71 -7.47 30.83
N LYS A 74 2.87 -6.44 30.82
CA LYS A 74 3.15 -5.11 31.39
C LYS A 74 4.38 -4.43 30.77
N GLY A 75 4.66 -4.73 29.50
CA GLY A 75 5.81 -4.23 28.78
C GLY A 75 7.09 -5.06 28.91
N GLU A 76 7.15 -6.05 29.81
CA GLU A 76 8.36 -6.85 30.07
C GLU A 76 8.82 -7.67 28.85
N ASN A 77 7.92 -7.99 27.92
CA ASN A 77 8.21 -8.73 26.70
C ASN A 77 8.01 -7.92 25.41
N LEU A 78 7.93 -6.59 25.51
CA LEU A 78 7.74 -5.69 24.35
C LEU A 78 9.08 -5.11 23.92
N PHE A 79 9.46 -5.37 22.67
CA PHE A 79 10.63 -4.81 22.02
C PHE A 79 10.18 -3.94 20.84
N THR A 80 10.52 -2.66 20.88
CA THR A 80 10.12 -1.69 19.84
C THR A 80 11.34 -1.15 19.12
N VAL A 81 11.28 -1.09 17.80
CA VAL A 81 12.31 -0.50 16.93
C VAL A 81 11.68 0.58 16.08
N GLY A 82 12.38 1.68 15.90
CA GLY A 82 11.90 2.78 15.08
C GLY A 82 12.93 3.89 14.91
N ASP A 83 12.59 4.83 14.07
CA ASP A 83 13.37 6.05 13.85
C ASP A 83 12.41 7.23 13.68
N VAL A 84 12.37 8.13 14.68
CA VAL A 84 11.48 9.30 14.67
C VAL A 84 11.66 10.16 13.43
N LYS A 85 12.89 10.24 12.89
CA LYS A 85 13.22 11.00 11.68
C LYS A 85 12.52 10.47 10.42
N GLN A 86 12.07 9.19 10.46
CA GLN A 86 11.38 8.52 9.37
C GLN A 86 9.85 8.51 9.53
N SER A 87 9.30 9.22 10.51
CA SER A 87 7.85 9.32 10.70
C SER A 87 7.21 10.14 9.59
N ILE A 88 6.58 9.46 8.64
CA ILE A 88 5.93 10.06 7.47
C ILE A 88 4.43 9.75 7.38
N TYR A 89 3.86 9.00 8.34
CA TYR A 89 2.47 8.53 8.32
C TYR A 89 1.51 9.30 9.24
N ARG A 90 1.82 10.54 9.62
CA ARG A 90 0.90 11.39 10.41
C ARG A 90 -0.49 11.54 9.78
N PHE A 91 -0.57 11.58 8.45
CA PHE A 91 -1.85 11.62 7.74
C PHE A 91 -2.69 10.34 7.93
N ARG A 92 -2.09 9.27 8.46
CA ARG A 92 -2.75 8.03 8.90
C ARG A 92 -2.89 7.93 10.42
N LEU A 93 -2.81 9.06 11.12
CA LEU A 93 -2.91 9.18 12.58
C LEU A 93 -1.73 8.58 13.36
N ALA A 94 -0.60 8.30 12.72
CA ALA A 94 0.64 7.95 13.42
C ALA A 94 1.04 9.11 14.37
N ASP A 95 1.46 8.75 15.58
CA ASP A 95 1.91 9.71 16.59
C ASP A 95 3.33 9.40 17.06
N PRO A 96 4.35 9.99 16.46
CA PRO A 96 5.75 9.75 16.83
C PRO A 96 6.08 10.17 18.27
N ARG A 97 5.22 10.99 18.92
CA ARG A 97 5.42 11.38 20.32
C ARG A 97 5.37 10.20 21.28
N ILE A 98 4.66 9.12 20.93
CA ILE A 98 4.65 7.88 21.71
C ILE A 98 6.06 7.32 21.79
N PHE A 99 6.76 7.23 20.67
CA PHE A 99 8.13 6.72 20.62
C PHE A 99 9.13 7.72 21.23
N LEU A 100 8.94 9.02 20.99
CA LEU A 100 9.74 10.06 21.64
C LEU A 100 9.63 10.05 23.16
N GLN A 101 8.47 9.71 23.72
CA GLN A 101 8.31 9.55 25.15
C GLN A 101 9.22 8.44 25.68
N HIS A 102 9.28 7.30 25.02
CA HIS A 102 10.22 6.22 25.38
C HIS A 102 11.68 6.69 25.25
N TYR A 103 12.00 7.33 24.13
CA TYR A 103 13.33 7.87 23.87
C TYR A 103 13.82 8.84 24.97
N ASN A 104 12.94 9.73 25.43
CA ASN A 104 13.29 10.75 26.42
C ASN A 104 13.28 10.26 27.87
N THR A 105 12.48 9.21 28.16
CA THR A 105 12.28 8.75 29.55
C THR A 105 13.10 7.52 29.90
N TRP A 106 13.40 6.64 28.95
CA TRP A 106 14.14 5.41 29.23
C TRP A 106 15.64 5.67 29.30
N PRO A 107 16.33 5.11 30.30
CA PRO A 107 17.78 5.21 30.38
C PRO A 107 18.46 4.47 29.23
N PRO A 108 19.70 4.82 28.88
CA PRO A 108 20.55 3.98 28.04
C PRO A 108 20.69 2.57 28.62
N LEU A 109 20.82 1.57 27.77
CA LEU A 109 20.97 0.17 28.21
C LEU A 109 22.13 -0.05 29.18
N GLU A 110 23.19 0.76 29.05
CA GLU A 110 24.39 0.70 29.90
C GLU A 110 24.12 1.15 31.34
N ASP A 111 23.12 2.03 31.52
CA ASP A 111 22.76 2.66 32.80
C ASP A 111 21.48 2.04 33.43
N ALA A 112 20.83 1.12 32.73
CA ALA A 112 19.58 0.50 33.18
C ALA A 112 19.82 -0.60 34.21
N GLU A 113 18.95 -0.67 35.23
CA GLU A 113 18.94 -1.78 36.18
C GLU A 113 18.22 -3.01 35.60
N GLU A 114 18.43 -4.18 36.20
CA GLU A 114 17.76 -5.40 35.77
C GLU A 114 16.23 -5.23 35.90
N HIS A 115 15.50 -5.50 34.81
CA HIS A 115 14.05 -5.33 34.65
C HIS A 115 13.57 -3.88 34.32
N ASP A 116 14.46 -2.91 34.16
CA ASP A 116 14.08 -1.60 33.68
C ASP A 116 13.84 -1.59 32.16
N SER A 117 12.92 -0.74 31.72
CA SER A 117 12.83 -0.39 30.29
C SER A 117 14.05 0.43 29.91
N ALA A 118 14.74 0.07 28.86
CA ALA A 118 15.96 0.73 28.41
C ALA A 118 15.95 1.00 26.92
N LYS A 119 16.73 2.00 26.50
CA LYS A 119 16.93 2.36 25.09
C LYS A 119 18.33 1.97 24.60
N LEU A 120 18.38 1.52 23.34
CA LEU A 120 19.63 1.25 22.61
C LEU A 120 19.65 2.10 21.34
N LEU A 121 20.66 2.94 21.17
CA LEU A 121 20.81 3.80 19.99
C LEU A 121 21.60 3.07 18.90
N LEU A 122 20.96 2.90 17.72
CA LEU A 122 21.57 2.30 16.54
C LEU A 122 21.97 3.40 15.55
N SER A 123 23.14 4.01 15.75
CA SER A 123 23.62 5.15 14.94
C SER A 123 24.39 4.72 13.69
N ARG A 124 24.81 3.43 13.56
CA ARG A 124 25.59 2.95 12.43
C ARG A 124 24.71 2.52 11.27
N ASN A 125 24.94 3.11 10.10
CA ASN A 125 24.28 2.74 8.85
C ASN A 125 25.21 1.81 8.04
N PHE A 126 24.70 0.63 7.70
CA PHE A 126 25.41 -0.41 6.94
C PHE A 126 24.91 -0.52 5.49
N ARG A 127 23.97 0.34 5.09
CA ARG A 127 23.34 0.33 3.76
C ARG A 127 23.94 1.34 2.80
N SER A 128 24.25 2.54 3.31
CA SER A 128 24.64 3.68 2.48
C SER A 128 26.13 3.98 2.55
N ARG A 129 26.65 4.54 1.47
CA ARG A 129 28.02 5.06 1.42
C ARG A 129 28.13 6.35 2.24
N LYS A 130 29.39 6.68 2.60
CA LYS A 130 29.69 7.87 3.42
C LYS A 130 29.16 9.15 2.82
N GLU A 131 29.31 9.33 1.51
CA GLU A 131 28.90 10.54 0.79
C GLU A 131 27.38 10.78 0.86
N VAL A 132 26.59 9.71 0.84
CA VAL A 132 25.12 9.77 1.02
C VAL A 132 24.77 10.14 2.44
N LEU A 133 25.46 9.54 3.42
CA LEU A 133 25.22 9.85 4.85
C LEU A 133 25.62 11.30 5.17
N ASP A 134 26.75 11.77 4.65
CA ASP A 134 27.23 13.14 4.85
C ASP A 134 26.24 14.16 4.24
N ALA A 135 25.74 13.90 3.04
CA ALA A 135 24.73 14.76 2.40
C ALA A 135 23.41 14.77 3.20
N THR A 136 22.97 13.61 3.67
CA THR A 136 21.78 13.48 4.51
C THR A 136 21.96 14.27 5.82
N ASN A 137 23.07 14.04 6.52
CA ASN A 137 23.40 14.75 7.76
C ASN A 137 23.44 16.27 7.52
N PHE A 138 24.10 16.72 6.42
CA PHE A 138 24.17 18.15 6.08
C PHE A 138 22.78 18.76 5.89
N ILE A 139 21.89 18.09 5.19
CA ILE A 139 20.52 18.58 4.98
C ILE A 139 19.78 18.64 6.31
N PHE A 140 19.75 17.56 7.06
CA PHE A 140 18.94 17.46 8.28
C PHE A 140 19.48 18.35 9.42
N CYS A 141 20.78 18.54 9.56
CA CYS A 141 21.33 19.52 10.50
C CYS A 141 20.86 20.97 10.24
N ASN A 142 20.46 21.27 9.00
CA ASN A 142 20.01 22.63 8.65
C ASN A 142 18.48 22.80 8.68
N ILE A 143 17.70 21.72 8.55
CA ILE A 143 16.23 21.83 8.41
C ILE A 143 15.44 21.15 9.51
N LEU A 144 16.01 20.17 10.23
CA LEU A 144 15.29 19.44 11.27
C LEU A 144 15.54 20.09 12.63
N SER A 145 14.46 20.49 13.29
CA SER A 145 14.45 21.07 14.63
C SER A 145 13.21 20.54 15.38
N GLU A 146 13.18 20.76 16.70
CA GLU A 146 12.02 20.40 17.52
C GLU A 146 10.71 21.02 16.97
N GLU A 147 10.75 22.26 16.45
CA GLU A 147 9.59 22.92 15.84
C GLU A 147 9.16 22.29 14.49
N MET A 148 10.11 21.83 13.67
CA MET A 148 9.87 21.32 12.32
C MET A 148 9.77 19.80 12.24
N GLY A 149 10.30 19.08 13.24
CA GLY A 149 10.38 17.62 13.19
C GLY A 149 10.26 16.94 14.55
N GLU A 150 9.89 17.71 15.60
CA GLU A 150 9.75 17.23 16.98
C GLU A 150 11.04 16.68 17.61
N LEU A 151 12.16 16.85 16.91
CA LEU A 151 13.47 16.37 17.32
C LEU A 151 14.55 17.30 16.77
N ASP A 152 15.50 17.69 17.61
CA ASP A 152 16.69 18.39 17.17
C ASP A 152 17.71 17.42 16.61
N TYR A 153 18.20 17.69 15.39
CA TYR A 153 19.17 16.82 14.73
C TYR A 153 20.58 17.06 15.29
N GLY A 154 20.90 16.34 16.35
CA GLY A 154 22.16 16.43 17.07
C GLY A 154 23.13 15.28 16.81
N ALA A 155 24.10 15.14 17.69
CA ALA A 155 25.15 14.11 17.56
C ALA A 155 24.63 12.67 17.68
N ASP A 156 23.51 12.48 18.40
CA ASP A 156 22.92 11.15 18.61
C ASP A 156 22.07 10.72 17.40
N GLU A 157 21.50 11.69 16.67
CA GLU A 157 20.66 11.47 15.49
C GLU A 157 21.45 11.36 14.20
N MET A 158 22.71 11.82 14.19
CA MET A 158 23.57 11.78 13.01
C MET A 158 23.86 10.34 12.56
N LEU A 159 23.69 10.10 11.27
CA LEU A 159 24.00 8.81 10.65
C LEU A 159 25.53 8.63 10.58
N ARG A 160 26.00 7.48 11.04
CA ARG A 160 27.43 7.13 11.04
C ARG A 160 27.68 5.94 10.13
N LEU A 161 28.77 5.99 9.37
CA LEU A 161 29.16 4.91 8.51
C LEU A 161 29.46 3.63 9.34
N GLY A 162 28.77 2.55 8.98
CA GLY A 162 28.98 1.21 9.55
C GLY A 162 29.50 0.20 8.53
N ALA A 163 29.22 0.44 7.24
CA ALA A 163 29.62 -0.43 6.14
C ALA A 163 31.06 -0.13 5.64
N ASN A 164 31.69 -1.15 5.08
CA ASN A 164 32.98 -1.02 4.40
C ASN A 164 32.74 -1.02 2.89
N TYR A 165 32.83 0.16 2.28
CA TYR A 165 32.78 0.33 0.84
C TYR A 165 34.18 0.62 0.28
N VAL A 166 34.45 0.13 -0.94
CA VAL A 166 35.65 0.49 -1.67
C VAL A 166 35.62 1.99 -1.98
N GLU A 167 36.69 2.70 -1.70
CA GLU A 167 36.78 4.13 -2.01
C GLU A 167 36.62 4.36 -3.52
N SER A 168 35.82 5.31 -3.91
CA SER A 168 35.61 5.71 -5.29
C SER A 168 35.43 7.21 -5.37
N SER A 169 36.22 7.89 -6.16
CA SER A 169 36.06 9.33 -6.41
C SER A 169 34.85 9.68 -7.27
N ALA A 170 34.20 8.68 -7.86
CA ALA A 170 32.98 8.86 -8.66
C ALA A 170 31.71 8.94 -7.82
N CYS A 171 31.76 8.56 -6.51
CA CYS A 171 30.60 8.55 -5.65
C CYS A 171 30.42 9.92 -4.97
N GLY A 172 29.26 10.55 -5.17
CA GLY A 172 28.89 11.80 -4.54
C GLY A 172 27.39 11.97 -4.51
N ALA A 173 26.89 12.80 -3.60
CA ALA A 173 25.52 13.28 -3.68
C ALA A 173 25.49 14.53 -4.58
N GLU A 174 24.65 14.55 -5.58
CA GLU A 174 24.54 15.63 -6.54
C GLU A 174 23.17 16.31 -6.43
N PHE A 175 23.15 17.62 -6.63
CA PHE A 175 21.92 18.40 -6.70
C PHE A 175 21.85 19.08 -8.08
N HIS A 176 20.84 18.76 -8.85
CA HIS A 176 20.60 19.32 -10.17
C HIS A 176 19.41 20.28 -10.16
N LEU A 177 19.63 21.53 -10.56
CA LEU A 177 18.59 22.53 -10.72
C LEU A 177 18.34 22.75 -12.21
N LEU A 178 17.10 22.44 -12.66
CA LEU A 178 16.66 22.68 -14.01
C LEU A 178 15.93 24.02 -14.10
N ASP A 179 16.56 25.01 -14.73
CA ASP A 179 15.92 26.30 -15.04
C ASP A 179 15.19 26.19 -16.38
N LEU A 180 13.86 26.16 -16.33
CA LEU A 180 13.03 26.04 -17.51
C LEU A 180 12.56 27.44 -17.96
N PRO A 181 12.88 27.86 -19.18
CA PRO A 181 12.44 29.14 -19.68
C PRO A 181 10.91 29.24 -19.71
N THR A 182 10.37 30.39 -19.30
CA THR A 182 8.94 30.68 -19.35
C THR A 182 8.51 30.73 -20.83
N GLN A 183 8.02 29.62 -21.35
CA GLN A 183 7.53 29.54 -22.71
C GLN A 183 6.03 29.92 -22.77
N THR A 184 5.69 30.85 -23.63
CA THR A 184 4.32 31.22 -23.94
C THR A 184 3.98 30.65 -25.33
N GLY A 185 2.95 29.78 -25.42
CA GLY A 185 2.45 29.25 -26.68
C GLY A 185 2.34 27.72 -26.77
N GLU A 186 2.11 27.19 -27.96
CA GLU A 186 1.87 25.75 -28.23
C GLU A 186 3.09 24.81 -27.94
N GLN A 187 4.28 25.39 -27.74
CA GLN A 187 5.53 24.63 -27.46
C GLN A 187 5.89 24.53 -25.96
N ARG A 188 4.93 24.67 -25.07
CA ARG A 188 5.17 24.58 -23.64
C ARG A 188 5.54 23.13 -23.25
N VAL A 189 6.82 22.86 -23.14
CA VAL A 189 7.32 21.60 -22.52
C VAL A 189 6.86 21.58 -21.06
N ARG A 190 6.20 20.51 -20.66
CA ARG A 190 5.83 20.34 -19.24
C ARG A 190 7.09 20.17 -18.41
N ALA A 191 7.10 20.75 -17.22
CA ALA A 191 8.25 20.61 -16.31
C ALA A 191 8.60 19.14 -16.06
N SER A 192 7.60 18.25 -15.96
CA SER A 192 7.85 16.81 -15.75
C SER A 192 8.48 16.13 -16.99
N GLU A 193 8.16 16.57 -18.19
CA GLU A 193 8.78 16.06 -19.43
C GLU A 193 10.24 16.46 -19.53
N ALA A 194 10.58 17.72 -19.18
CA ALA A 194 11.94 18.20 -19.16
C ALA A 194 12.79 17.52 -18.09
N GLU A 195 12.23 17.36 -16.89
CA GLU A 195 12.85 16.62 -15.79
C GLU A 195 13.12 15.16 -16.17
N ALA A 196 12.12 14.48 -16.74
CA ALA A 196 12.23 13.09 -17.20
C ALA A 196 13.29 12.93 -18.31
N ALA A 197 13.34 13.87 -19.26
CA ALA A 197 14.35 13.86 -20.31
C ALA A 197 15.77 14.02 -19.73
N PHE A 198 15.97 14.96 -18.81
CA PHE A 198 17.25 15.18 -18.14
C PHE A 198 17.69 13.91 -17.36
N VAL A 199 16.80 13.31 -16.58
CA VAL A 199 17.10 12.11 -15.79
C VAL A 199 17.47 10.93 -16.71
N ALA A 200 16.73 10.77 -17.82
CA ALA A 200 17.02 9.70 -18.78
C ALA A 200 18.37 9.90 -19.50
N ASP A 201 18.74 11.15 -19.82
CA ASP A 201 20.08 11.46 -20.36
C ASP A 201 21.18 11.19 -19.34
N TYR A 202 20.95 11.59 -18.09
CA TYR A 202 21.89 11.38 -17.02
C TYR A 202 22.17 9.87 -16.80
N ILE A 203 21.11 9.05 -16.72
CA ILE A 203 21.21 7.59 -16.59
C ILE A 203 21.95 6.99 -17.80
N SER A 204 21.59 7.37 -19.02
CA SER A 204 22.25 6.90 -20.24
C SER A 204 23.75 7.21 -20.23
N ASN A 205 24.14 8.39 -19.74
CA ASN A 205 25.53 8.78 -19.61
C ASN A 205 26.25 7.94 -18.54
N MET A 206 25.63 7.65 -17.40
CA MET A 206 26.20 6.78 -16.37
C MET A 206 26.48 5.37 -16.90
N LEU A 207 25.53 4.79 -17.62
CA LEU A 207 25.67 3.46 -18.23
C LEU A 207 26.77 3.45 -19.30
N THR A 208 26.82 4.47 -20.17
CA THR A 208 27.79 4.58 -21.24
C THR A 208 29.24 4.81 -20.72
N SER A 209 29.37 5.54 -19.61
CA SER A 209 30.65 5.81 -18.95
C SER A 209 31.13 4.67 -18.04
N GLU A 210 30.40 3.57 -17.99
CA GLU A 210 30.67 2.44 -17.10
C GLU A 210 30.89 2.87 -15.64
N PHE A 211 29.97 3.73 -15.13
CA PHE A 211 30.05 4.27 -13.76
C PHE A 211 30.28 3.14 -12.74
N PRO A 212 31.36 3.22 -11.92
CA PRO A 212 31.71 2.11 -11.03
C PRO A 212 30.82 2.04 -9.81
N ILE A 213 30.24 0.86 -9.58
CA ILE A 213 29.51 0.53 -8.35
C ILE A 213 30.15 -0.69 -7.69
N GLN A 214 29.93 -0.84 -6.38
CA GLN A 214 30.37 -2.03 -5.66
C GLN A 214 29.29 -3.09 -5.69
N ASP A 215 29.63 -4.27 -6.16
CA ASP A 215 28.75 -5.43 -6.10
C ASP A 215 28.58 -5.93 -4.66
N ASP A 216 27.34 -6.17 -4.25
CA ASP A 216 27.04 -6.55 -2.86
C ASP A 216 27.58 -7.93 -2.46
N LYS A 217 27.71 -8.85 -3.43
CA LYS A 217 28.13 -10.23 -3.17
C LYS A 217 29.66 -10.39 -3.23
N THR A 218 30.26 -9.85 -4.28
CA THR A 218 31.72 -9.99 -4.52
C THR A 218 32.54 -8.93 -3.80
N LYS A 219 31.89 -7.80 -3.43
CA LYS A 219 32.52 -6.59 -2.85
C LYS A 219 33.54 -5.92 -3.80
N GLU A 220 33.58 -6.32 -5.09
CA GLU A 220 34.40 -5.72 -6.12
C GLU A 220 33.66 -4.62 -6.87
N LEU A 221 34.38 -3.73 -7.51
CA LEU A 221 33.82 -2.71 -8.39
C LEU A 221 33.45 -3.33 -9.74
N ARG A 222 32.26 -3.02 -10.24
CA ARG A 222 31.78 -3.33 -11.57
C ARG A 222 31.07 -2.13 -12.20
N PRO A 223 30.89 -2.09 -13.52
CA PRO A 223 30.03 -1.12 -14.18
C PRO A 223 28.60 -1.18 -13.65
N VAL A 224 27.97 -0.02 -13.57
CA VAL A 224 26.53 0.11 -13.26
C VAL A 224 25.68 -0.49 -14.37
N CYS A 225 24.57 -1.12 -14.03
CA CYS A 225 23.55 -1.58 -14.97
C CYS A 225 22.17 -0.98 -14.60
N GLU A 226 21.19 -1.13 -15.49
CA GLU A 226 19.86 -0.55 -15.29
C GLU A 226 19.20 -0.98 -13.97
N GLU A 227 19.42 -2.21 -13.55
CA GLU A 227 18.87 -2.82 -12.33
C GLU A 227 19.42 -2.18 -11.03
N ASP A 228 20.54 -1.46 -11.12
CA ASP A 228 21.15 -0.80 -9.97
C ASP A 228 20.57 0.59 -9.70
N ILE A 229 19.74 1.12 -10.61
CA ILE A 229 19.28 2.50 -10.60
C ILE A 229 17.81 2.55 -10.20
N VAL A 230 17.51 3.38 -9.21
CA VAL A 230 16.13 3.58 -8.73
C VAL A 230 15.76 5.06 -8.79
N ILE A 231 14.61 5.36 -9.40
CA ILE A 231 14.03 6.71 -9.44
C ILE A 231 12.90 6.77 -8.41
N LEU A 232 13.07 7.60 -7.37
CA LEU A 232 12.08 7.82 -6.33
C LEU A 232 11.30 9.11 -6.60
N MET A 233 9.97 9.03 -6.54
CA MET A 233 9.07 10.17 -6.76
C MET A 233 8.00 10.25 -5.67
N ARG A 234 7.65 11.47 -5.28
CA ARG A 234 6.56 11.69 -4.31
C ARG A 234 5.18 11.29 -4.86
N SER A 235 4.95 11.49 -6.16
CA SER A 235 3.65 11.23 -6.82
C SER A 235 3.89 10.57 -8.18
N PRO A 236 4.16 9.26 -8.22
CA PRO A 236 4.49 8.56 -9.45
C PRO A 236 3.32 8.54 -10.46
N SER A 237 2.08 8.39 -10.01
CA SER A 237 0.90 8.22 -10.87
C SER A 237 0.72 9.29 -11.96
N THR A 238 1.14 10.53 -11.70
CA THR A 238 1.01 11.65 -12.65
C THR A 238 2.22 11.86 -13.55
N ARG A 239 3.40 11.37 -13.15
CA ARG A 239 4.68 11.64 -13.83
C ARG A 239 5.29 10.41 -14.49
N LEU A 240 4.90 9.23 -14.08
CA LEU A 240 5.51 7.99 -14.47
C LEU A 240 5.52 7.78 -16.00
N LEU A 241 4.46 8.19 -16.67
CA LEU A 241 4.37 8.07 -18.13
C LEU A 241 5.43 8.90 -18.84
N ASP A 242 5.72 10.12 -18.35
CA ASP A 242 6.74 11.00 -18.92
C ASP A 242 8.13 10.38 -18.74
N TYR A 243 8.42 9.83 -17.56
CA TYR A 243 9.70 9.13 -17.27
C TYR A 243 9.85 7.86 -18.11
N ARG A 244 8.82 7.02 -18.18
CA ARG A 244 8.87 5.81 -19.01
C ARG A 244 9.17 6.14 -20.46
N ARG A 245 8.45 7.10 -21.05
CA ARG A 245 8.66 7.54 -22.44
C ARG A 245 10.07 8.10 -22.65
N ALA A 246 10.59 8.88 -21.70
CA ALA A 246 11.92 9.46 -21.81
C ALA A 246 13.02 8.39 -21.74
N LEU A 247 12.87 7.36 -20.89
CA LEU A 247 13.78 6.23 -20.77
C LEU A 247 13.71 5.33 -22.01
N GLU A 248 12.52 4.93 -22.44
CA GLU A 248 12.31 4.11 -23.64
C GLU A 248 12.85 4.78 -24.92
N ALA A 249 12.72 6.11 -25.03
CA ALA A 249 13.29 6.87 -26.16
C ALA A 249 14.83 6.78 -26.24
N ARG A 250 15.49 6.41 -25.14
CA ARG A 250 16.95 6.18 -25.06
C ARG A 250 17.33 4.70 -25.05
N GLY A 251 16.34 3.82 -25.26
CA GLY A 251 16.54 2.37 -25.27
C GLY A 251 16.73 1.76 -23.87
N LEU A 252 16.38 2.49 -22.81
CA LEU A 252 16.47 2.04 -21.42
C LEU A 252 15.19 1.32 -21.00
N HIS A 253 15.33 0.22 -20.27
CA HIS A 253 14.22 -0.54 -19.75
C HIS A 253 13.83 -0.01 -18.36
N CYS A 254 12.55 0.19 -18.13
CA CYS A 254 12.02 0.68 -16.88
C CYS A 254 11.01 -0.32 -16.31
N ALA A 255 11.35 -0.93 -15.18
CA ALA A 255 10.38 -1.64 -14.37
C ALA A 255 9.67 -0.61 -13.49
N ALA A 256 8.48 -0.19 -13.89
CA ALA A 256 7.67 0.70 -13.11
C ALA A 256 6.42 -0.04 -12.66
N ASP A 257 6.14 0.04 -11.36
CA ASP A 257 4.87 -0.41 -10.77
C ASP A 257 3.71 0.57 -11.12
N ALA A 258 3.72 1.11 -12.33
CA ALA A 258 2.54 1.65 -12.96
C ALA A 258 1.82 0.46 -13.59
N GLY A 259 1.43 -0.46 -12.79
CA GLY A 259 0.46 -1.41 -13.25
C GLY A 259 -0.67 -0.59 -13.88
N GLU A 260 -0.95 -0.78 -15.16
CA GLU A 260 -2.34 -0.82 -15.54
C GLU A 260 -2.98 -1.53 -14.37
N ASP A 261 -3.86 -0.82 -13.66
CA ASP A 261 -4.37 -1.32 -12.40
C ASP A 261 -4.92 -2.71 -12.69
N PHE A 262 -4.19 -3.76 -12.27
CA PHE A 262 -4.57 -5.15 -12.54
C PHE A 262 -6.04 -5.36 -12.18
N PHE A 263 -6.50 -4.67 -11.13
CA PHE A 263 -7.88 -4.68 -10.69
C PHE A 263 -8.82 -3.85 -11.57
N ALA A 264 -8.31 -2.95 -12.41
CA ALA A 264 -9.08 -2.17 -13.37
C ALA A 264 -9.28 -2.92 -14.71
N ALA A 265 -8.52 -3.98 -14.98
CA ALA A 265 -8.76 -4.85 -16.12
C ALA A 265 -10.20 -5.40 -16.04
N MET A 266 -10.94 -5.30 -17.14
CA MET A 266 -12.38 -5.60 -17.16
C MET A 266 -12.69 -6.99 -16.62
N GLU A 267 -11.92 -8.00 -17.03
CA GLU A 267 -12.06 -9.39 -16.58
C GLU A 267 -11.83 -9.53 -15.07
N ILE A 268 -10.86 -8.81 -14.50
CA ILE A 268 -10.56 -8.83 -13.08
C ILE A 268 -11.61 -8.06 -12.29
N ALA A 269 -12.02 -6.89 -12.78
CA ALA A 269 -13.07 -6.09 -12.17
C ALA A 269 -14.41 -6.84 -12.09
N VAL A 270 -14.77 -7.59 -13.13
CA VAL A 270 -15.97 -8.43 -13.15
C VAL A 270 -15.88 -9.59 -12.15
N LEU A 271 -14.73 -10.26 -12.08
CA LEU A 271 -14.52 -11.35 -11.10
C LEU A 271 -14.55 -10.82 -9.66
N PHE A 272 -13.94 -9.66 -9.44
CA PHE A 272 -13.95 -9.03 -8.13
C PHE A 272 -15.37 -8.60 -7.71
N ALA A 273 -16.13 -8.01 -8.65
CA ALA A 273 -17.55 -7.69 -8.41
C ALA A 273 -18.37 -8.96 -8.12
N LEU A 274 -18.11 -10.08 -8.83
CA LEU A 274 -18.81 -11.34 -8.58
C LEU A 274 -18.49 -11.91 -7.19
N LEU A 275 -17.25 -11.84 -6.73
CA LEU A 275 -16.88 -12.22 -5.35
C LEU A 275 -17.61 -11.35 -4.32
N GLN A 276 -17.73 -10.04 -4.56
CA GLN A 276 -18.49 -9.14 -3.70
C GLN A 276 -19.99 -9.50 -3.66
N VAL A 277 -20.56 -9.87 -4.79
CA VAL A 277 -21.98 -10.31 -4.89
C VAL A 277 -22.20 -11.67 -4.21
N ILE A 278 -21.26 -12.58 -4.29
CA ILE A 278 -21.30 -13.84 -3.56
C ILE A 278 -21.30 -13.60 -2.05
N ASP A 279 -20.45 -12.72 -1.58
CA ASP A 279 -20.41 -12.33 -0.16
C ASP A 279 -21.71 -11.59 0.25
N ASN A 280 -22.04 -10.52 -0.45
CA ASN A 280 -23.23 -9.71 -0.16
C ASN A 280 -23.94 -9.23 -1.44
N PRO A 281 -25.03 -9.90 -1.89
CA PRO A 281 -25.74 -9.53 -3.10
C PRO A 281 -26.54 -8.22 -3.01
N ARG A 282 -26.64 -7.61 -1.82
CA ARG A 282 -27.36 -6.36 -1.61
C ARG A 282 -26.54 -5.11 -1.95
N GLN A 283 -25.40 -5.27 -2.55
CA GLN A 283 -24.58 -4.18 -3.09
C GLN A 283 -24.97 -3.91 -4.54
N ASP A 284 -25.79 -2.88 -4.80
CA ASP A 284 -26.36 -2.61 -6.13
C ASP A 284 -25.29 -2.43 -7.21
N VAL A 285 -24.19 -1.70 -6.93
CA VAL A 285 -23.15 -1.41 -7.94
C VAL A 285 -22.44 -2.68 -8.39
N PRO A 286 -21.87 -3.54 -7.51
CA PRO A 286 -21.32 -4.81 -7.91
C PRO A 286 -22.33 -5.74 -8.59
N LEU A 287 -23.55 -5.82 -8.08
CA LEU A 287 -24.58 -6.67 -8.64
C LEU A 287 -24.93 -6.27 -10.08
N ILE A 288 -25.18 -4.98 -10.32
CA ILE A 288 -25.48 -4.47 -11.67
C ILE A 288 -24.28 -4.66 -12.60
N ALA A 289 -23.04 -4.45 -12.10
CA ALA A 289 -21.84 -4.68 -12.88
C ALA A 289 -21.71 -6.16 -13.31
N VAL A 290 -21.97 -7.09 -12.42
CA VAL A 290 -21.95 -8.52 -12.71
C VAL A 290 -23.05 -8.89 -13.72
N LEU A 291 -24.29 -8.46 -13.51
CA LEU A 291 -25.41 -8.72 -14.43
C LEU A 291 -25.10 -8.18 -15.85
N ARG A 292 -24.52 -6.98 -15.95
CA ARG A 292 -24.13 -6.35 -17.22
C ARG A 292 -22.90 -6.97 -17.86
N SER A 293 -22.12 -7.71 -17.11
CA SER A 293 -20.87 -8.30 -17.63
C SER A 293 -21.11 -9.30 -18.76
N PRO A 294 -20.08 -9.57 -19.56
CA PRO A 294 -20.17 -10.62 -20.59
C PRO A 294 -20.49 -12.02 -20.01
N LEU A 295 -20.28 -12.25 -18.72
CA LEU A 295 -20.58 -13.52 -18.07
C LEU A 295 -22.08 -13.81 -17.99
N PHE A 296 -22.90 -12.77 -17.80
CA PHE A 296 -24.33 -12.90 -17.62
C PHE A 296 -25.16 -12.16 -18.68
N GLY A 297 -24.63 -11.12 -19.30
CA GLY A 297 -25.14 -10.53 -20.52
C GLY A 297 -26.48 -9.77 -20.43
N PHE A 298 -26.93 -9.38 -19.23
CA PHE A 298 -28.17 -8.60 -19.12
C PHE A 298 -28.11 -7.28 -19.86
N THR A 299 -29.16 -6.99 -20.62
CA THR A 299 -29.30 -5.72 -21.32
C THR A 299 -29.77 -4.60 -20.38
N PRO A 300 -29.57 -3.31 -20.74
CA PRO A 300 -30.13 -2.19 -20.00
C PRO A 300 -31.65 -2.26 -19.83
N ASP A 301 -32.35 -2.75 -20.84
CA ASP A 301 -33.81 -2.85 -20.81
C ASP A 301 -34.30 -3.93 -19.84
N GLU A 302 -33.62 -5.07 -19.76
CA GLU A 302 -33.90 -6.12 -18.76
C GLU A 302 -33.68 -5.60 -17.35
N LEU A 303 -32.55 -4.91 -17.08
CA LEU A 303 -32.30 -4.32 -15.77
C LEU A 303 -33.33 -3.23 -15.42
N ALA A 304 -33.76 -2.43 -16.36
CA ALA A 304 -34.83 -1.45 -16.15
C ALA A 304 -36.16 -2.13 -15.85
N ALA A 305 -36.51 -3.22 -16.53
CA ALA A 305 -37.71 -4.01 -16.27
C ALA A 305 -37.69 -4.66 -14.88
N ILE A 306 -36.54 -5.19 -14.44
CA ILE A 306 -36.34 -5.71 -13.09
C ILE A 306 -36.57 -4.59 -12.06
N ARG A 307 -35.92 -3.44 -12.22
CA ARG A 307 -36.07 -2.30 -11.28
C ARG A 307 -37.51 -1.75 -11.27
N ALA A 308 -38.24 -1.83 -12.38
CA ALA A 308 -39.63 -1.36 -12.46
C ALA A 308 -40.59 -2.20 -11.58
N ARG A 309 -40.25 -3.44 -11.27
CA ARG A 309 -41.04 -4.32 -10.39
C ARG A 309 -40.99 -3.84 -8.93
N GLN A 310 -39.83 -3.35 -8.50
CA GLN A 310 -39.65 -2.74 -7.18
C GLN A 310 -38.75 -1.51 -7.33
N ARG A 311 -39.35 -0.31 -7.20
CA ARG A 311 -38.66 0.97 -7.47
C ARG A 311 -37.76 1.46 -6.31
N THR A 312 -37.94 0.93 -5.12
CA THR A 312 -37.23 1.31 -3.89
C THR A 312 -36.58 0.09 -3.24
N GLY A 313 -35.59 0.29 -2.42
CA GLY A 313 -34.81 -0.81 -1.82
C GLY A 313 -33.65 -1.29 -2.70
N ASP A 314 -33.01 -2.36 -2.27
CA ASP A 314 -31.87 -2.93 -2.97
C ASP A 314 -32.29 -3.57 -4.30
N PHE A 315 -31.39 -3.54 -5.30
CA PHE A 315 -31.66 -4.12 -6.62
C PHE A 315 -31.90 -5.64 -6.53
N TYR A 316 -31.24 -6.28 -5.57
CA TYR A 316 -31.39 -7.72 -5.33
C TYR A 316 -32.84 -8.10 -4.97
N ASP A 317 -33.53 -7.29 -4.17
CA ASP A 317 -34.94 -7.55 -3.83
C ASP A 317 -35.84 -7.45 -5.08
N ALA A 318 -35.57 -6.51 -5.98
CA ALA A 318 -36.27 -6.41 -7.26
C ALA A 318 -35.97 -7.62 -8.17
N LEU A 319 -34.74 -8.12 -8.17
CA LEU A 319 -34.32 -9.28 -8.94
C LEU A 319 -35.02 -10.57 -8.47
N LEU A 320 -35.16 -10.74 -7.16
CA LEU A 320 -35.89 -11.89 -6.58
C LEU A 320 -37.38 -11.92 -6.97
N LEU A 321 -37.96 -10.79 -7.32
CA LEU A 321 -39.35 -10.69 -7.81
C LEU A 321 -39.44 -10.92 -9.35
N SER A 322 -38.33 -11.13 -10.01
CA SER A 322 -38.29 -11.37 -11.46
C SER A 322 -38.64 -12.82 -11.78
N GLU A 323 -39.57 -13.01 -12.71
CA GLU A 323 -40.06 -14.34 -13.11
C GLU A 323 -39.51 -14.82 -14.46
N ASP A 324 -38.67 -13.99 -15.10
CA ASP A 324 -38.03 -14.35 -16.36
C ASP A 324 -36.92 -15.43 -16.18
N ASP A 325 -36.69 -16.21 -17.21
CA ASP A 325 -35.77 -17.33 -17.15
C ASP A 325 -34.33 -16.89 -16.96
N HIS A 326 -33.92 -15.73 -17.51
CA HIS A 326 -32.57 -15.19 -17.41
C HIS A 326 -32.25 -14.79 -15.96
N SER A 327 -33.18 -14.14 -15.28
CA SER A 327 -33.07 -13.80 -13.85
C SER A 327 -32.99 -15.05 -12.98
N ARG A 328 -33.79 -16.09 -13.28
CA ARG A 328 -33.75 -17.37 -12.52
C ARG A 328 -32.42 -18.07 -12.69
N GLU A 329 -31.91 -18.19 -13.92
CA GLU A 329 -30.60 -18.85 -14.20
C GLU A 329 -29.47 -18.14 -13.45
N PHE A 330 -29.47 -16.79 -13.40
CA PHE A 330 -28.51 -16.03 -12.60
C PHE A 330 -28.64 -16.31 -11.11
N LEU A 331 -29.85 -16.28 -10.57
CA LEU A 331 -30.10 -16.53 -9.13
C LEU A 331 -29.69 -17.95 -8.73
N ASP A 332 -30.00 -18.95 -9.54
CA ASP A 332 -29.61 -20.35 -9.31
C ASP A 332 -28.05 -20.48 -9.32
N THR A 333 -27.40 -19.79 -10.23
CA THR A 333 -25.93 -19.76 -10.31
C THR A 333 -25.33 -19.08 -9.09
N LEU A 334 -25.88 -17.95 -8.69
CA LEU A 334 -25.43 -17.21 -7.51
C LEU A 334 -25.61 -18.03 -6.22
N ASP A 335 -26.76 -18.65 -6.04
CA ASP A 335 -27.03 -19.48 -4.85
C ASP A 335 -26.09 -20.69 -4.80
N ALA A 336 -25.81 -21.33 -5.93
CA ALA A 336 -24.85 -22.41 -5.98
C ALA A 336 -23.42 -21.96 -5.62
N LEU A 337 -22.99 -20.78 -6.10
CA LEU A 337 -21.68 -20.21 -5.75
C LEU A 337 -21.60 -19.78 -4.28
N ARG A 338 -22.66 -19.22 -3.73
CA ARG A 338 -22.75 -18.86 -2.30
C ARG A 338 -22.67 -20.08 -1.40
N ASN A 339 -23.37 -21.17 -1.76
CA ASN A 339 -23.28 -22.44 -1.05
C ASN A 339 -21.86 -23.03 -1.11
N SER A 340 -21.20 -22.94 -2.26
CA SER A 340 -19.81 -23.37 -2.41
C SER A 340 -18.84 -22.51 -1.58
N ALA A 341 -19.05 -21.20 -1.53
CA ALA A 341 -18.22 -20.25 -0.79
C ALA A 341 -18.17 -20.54 0.73
N ALA A 342 -19.23 -21.15 1.28
CA ALA A 342 -19.28 -21.51 2.70
C ALA A 342 -18.24 -22.59 3.10
N HIS A 343 -17.70 -23.35 2.14
CA HIS A 343 -16.87 -24.53 2.39
C HIS A 343 -15.53 -24.51 1.63
N LEU A 344 -15.39 -23.66 0.63
CA LEU A 344 -14.21 -23.60 -0.22
C LEU A 344 -13.27 -22.44 0.19
N SER A 345 -11.98 -22.61 -0.01
CA SER A 345 -11.03 -21.52 0.00
C SER A 345 -11.28 -20.56 -1.19
N VAL A 346 -10.80 -19.31 -1.10
CA VAL A 346 -10.93 -18.33 -2.20
C VAL A 346 -10.38 -18.88 -3.52
N ARG A 347 -9.27 -19.62 -3.48
CA ARG A 347 -8.66 -20.25 -4.66
C ARG A 347 -9.59 -21.28 -5.29
N GLU A 348 -10.19 -22.13 -4.49
CA GLU A 348 -11.11 -23.17 -4.97
C GLU A 348 -12.42 -22.55 -5.49
N LEU A 349 -12.93 -21.51 -4.80
CA LEU A 349 -14.10 -20.76 -5.24
C LEU A 349 -13.84 -20.09 -6.61
N LEU A 350 -12.68 -19.45 -6.80
CA LEU A 350 -12.31 -18.90 -8.10
C LEU A 350 -12.28 -20.00 -9.19
N SER A 351 -11.71 -21.15 -8.89
CA SER A 351 -11.70 -22.28 -9.84
C SER A 351 -13.12 -22.74 -10.21
N GLU A 352 -14.04 -22.76 -9.24
CA GLU A 352 -15.45 -23.08 -9.46
C GLU A 352 -16.15 -22.00 -10.29
N ILE A 353 -15.89 -20.71 -10.04
CA ILE A 353 -16.40 -19.60 -10.86
C ILE A 353 -15.92 -19.74 -12.31
N TYR A 354 -14.61 -19.99 -12.52
CA TYR A 354 -14.04 -20.18 -13.86
C TYR A 354 -14.73 -21.30 -14.62
N ARG A 355 -15.00 -22.40 -13.96
CA ARG A 355 -15.66 -23.59 -14.55
C ARG A 355 -17.15 -23.32 -14.80
N ARG A 356 -17.88 -22.81 -13.83
CA ARG A 356 -19.34 -22.67 -13.88
C ARG A 356 -19.79 -21.53 -14.80
N CYS A 357 -19.08 -20.41 -14.77
CA CYS A 357 -19.41 -19.23 -15.59
C CYS A 357 -18.63 -19.19 -16.91
N ASN A 358 -17.86 -20.23 -17.26
CA ASN A 358 -17.04 -20.30 -18.48
C ASN A 358 -16.19 -19.05 -18.75
N VAL A 359 -15.59 -18.51 -17.68
CA VAL A 359 -14.88 -17.20 -17.70
C VAL A 359 -13.84 -17.16 -18.83
N LEU A 360 -12.98 -18.17 -18.94
CA LEU A 360 -11.93 -18.20 -19.97
C LEU A 360 -12.51 -18.21 -21.39
N GLY A 361 -13.56 -19.03 -21.63
CA GLY A 361 -14.18 -19.10 -22.96
C GLY A 361 -14.78 -17.78 -23.40
N ILE A 362 -15.40 -17.05 -22.47
CA ILE A 362 -16.04 -15.75 -22.75
C ILE A 362 -15.00 -14.68 -22.99
N PHE A 363 -14.05 -14.49 -22.09
CA PHE A 363 -13.06 -13.40 -22.22
C PHE A 363 -12.05 -13.65 -23.35
N LEU A 364 -11.63 -14.90 -23.61
CA LEU A 364 -10.78 -15.21 -24.76
C LEU A 364 -11.48 -14.92 -26.08
N SER A 365 -12.79 -15.17 -26.19
CA SER A 365 -13.55 -14.86 -27.40
C SER A 365 -13.62 -13.34 -27.65
N LEU A 366 -13.69 -12.53 -26.60
CA LEU A 366 -13.70 -11.06 -26.71
C LEU A 366 -12.35 -10.49 -27.16
N ILE A 367 -11.22 -11.07 -26.72
CA ILE A 367 -9.88 -10.66 -27.16
C ILE A 367 -9.72 -10.92 -28.68
N HIS A 368 -10.17 -12.06 -29.19
CA HIS A 368 -10.10 -12.37 -30.62
C HIS A 368 -10.98 -11.48 -31.50
N ILE A 369 -12.04 -10.89 -30.96
CA ILE A 369 -12.91 -9.96 -31.71
C ILE A 369 -12.30 -8.55 -31.75
N SER A 370 -11.46 -8.16 -30.77
CA SER A 370 -10.86 -6.83 -30.67
C SER A 370 -9.49 -6.68 -31.37
N GLU A 371 -8.84 -7.78 -31.81
CA GLU A 371 -7.65 -7.68 -32.65
C GLU A 371 -8.04 -7.47 -34.12
N PRO A 372 -7.75 -6.30 -34.71
CA PRO A 372 -7.88 -6.15 -36.15
C PRO A 372 -6.84 -7.06 -36.81
N THR A 373 -7.31 -7.99 -37.63
CA THR A 373 -6.47 -8.82 -38.51
C THR A 373 -5.45 -7.93 -39.21
N ARG A 374 -4.17 -8.01 -38.84
CA ARG A 374 -3.07 -7.44 -39.63
C ARG A 374 -3.07 -8.16 -40.98
N PRO A 375 -3.19 -7.46 -42.10
CA PRO A 375 -2.99 -8.07 -43.42
C PRO A 375 -1.52 -8.50 -43.53
N HIS A 376 -1.32 -9.72 -44.01
CA HIS A 376 -0.02 -10.30 -44.35
C HIS A 376 0.73 -9.49 -45.40
#